data_46ccd4f593b39c3df1d129a64f5d06ba
#
_entry.id   46ccd4f593b39c3df1d129a64f5d06ba
#
_cell.length_a   1.000
_cell.length_b   1.000
_cell.length_c   1.000
_cell.angle_alpha   90.00
_cell.angle_beta   90.00
_cell.angle_gamma   90.00
#
_symmetry.space_group_name_H-M   'P 1'
#
loop_
_entity.id
_entity.type
_entity.pdbx_description
1 polymer ?
#
loop_
_entity_poly.entity_id
_entity_poly.type
_entity_poly.pdbx_seq_one_letter_code
_entity_poly.pdbx_strand_id
1 'polypeptide(L)'
;MNPNDRQRNDRFPQSPARRRLFTAAAAVTGSLAAWPTLTLAGAAGPGTNRLVLVILRGGLDGLGAAPAIGDPDFAAARGPLGQFAAPPLRVDPTFALHPSLVELHAMVGQREAAIVHAVGLPYRERSHFDAQQVLESGGTRPYELSTGWLGRALVASGSKGLALNTTVPLVLRGHADVDTWAPSVLPDPSADLVARLERMYAGDPALATALERARQLRADSPMATQDAAPAGMAASGPRPGAFVTLSRRAAEFLAQANGPQAAVLEIGGWDTHANQTNPNGPLAAGLRQLDLGLAALRAGLAADGAWQRTAVVVVSEFGREVAVNGTLGTDHGTGGVAFLLGGAVQGGRVVADWPGLAKGQRYEGRDLRITTDLRAVLKGVLGDHLKIASRSLDAEVFPDSAKVRPLQLLRG
;
A
#
# COMPACT_ATOMS: atom_id res chain seq x y z
N MET A 1 3.62 -8.28 -78.03
CA MET A 1 5.01 -8.39 -78.54
C MET A 1 5.85 -8.89 -77.37
N ASN A 2 6.31 -10.07 -77.56
CA ASN A 2 7.28 -10.89 -76.84
C ASN A 2 8.68 -10.21 -76.91
N PRO A 3 9.75 -10.76 -76.37
CA PRO A 3 9.93 -11.68 -75.21
C PRO A 3 11.27 -11.42 -74.42
N ASN A 4 11.57 -12.42 -73.62
CA ASN A 4 12.89 -12.97 -73.19
C ASN A 4 13.51 -12.40 -71.91
N ASP A 5 13.43 -13.23 -70.92
CA ASP A 5 14.50 -14.21 -70.53
C ASP A 5 15.80 -13.58 -70.02
N ARG A 6 16.07 -13.81 -68.72
CA ARG A 6 17.30 -14.52 -68.32
C ARG A 6 17.30 -14.76 -66.75
N GLN A 7 17.27 -16.06 -66.50
CA GLN A 7 17.74 -16.63 -65.23
C GLN A 7 19.20 -16.23 -64.98
N ARG A 8 19.51 -15.90 -63.72
CA ARG A 8 20.83 -16.14 -63.14
C ARG A 8 20.75 -16.70 -61.75
N ASN A 9 21.15 -17.97 -61.69
CA ASN A 9 21.66 -18.62 -60.51
C ASN A 9 22.86 -17.84 -59.98
N ASP A 10 22.87 -17.55 -58.65
CA ASP A 10 24.14 -17.36 -57.99
C ASP A 10 24.15 -18.11 -56.67
N ARG A 11 25.11 -18.97 -56.62
CA ARG A 11 25.46 -19.96 -55.62
C ARG A 11 25.98 -19.29 -54.35
N PHE A 12 25.55 -19.81 -53.23
CA PHE A 12 26.21 -19.58 -51.94
C PHE A 12 27.60 -20.25 -51.94
N PRO A 13 28.65 -19.58 -51.50
CA PRO A 13 29.91 -20.23 -51.20
C PRO A 13 29.88 -20.87 -49.82
N GLN A 14 30.02 -22.17 -49.78
CA GLN A 14 30.39 -22.91 -48.59
C GLN A 14 31.87 -22.66 -48.30
N SER A 15 32.20 -22.20 -47.09
CA SER A 15 33.57 -22.19 -46.61
C SER A 15 33.81 -23.31 -45.59
N PRO A 16 34.92 -24.06 -45.73
CA PRO A 16 35.21 -25.21 -44.89
C PRO A 16 36.11 -24.84 -43.72
N ALA A 17 35.66 -25.06 -42.50
CA ALA A 17 36.54 -25.13 -41.32
C ALA A 17 35.97 -26.08 -40.27
N ARG A 18 35.89 -27.36 -40.66
CA ARG A 18 35.99 -28.45 -39.67
C ARG A 18 37.39 -29.04 -39.80
N ARG A 19 38.11 -28.98 -38.69
CA ARG A 19 39.16 -29.86 -38.15
C ARG A 19 40.27 -29.07 -37.50
N ARG A 20 40.25 -29.05 -36.18
CA ARG A 20 41.44 -29.39 -35.36
C ARG A 20 40.97 -29.58 -33.93
N LEU A 21 40.76 -30.82 -33.59
CA LEU A 21 40.77 -31.33 -32.23
C LEU A 21 42.22 -31.57 -31.81
N PHE A 22 42.44 -31.43 -30.53
CA PHE A 22 43.50 -31.98 -29.69
C PHE A 22 44.69 -31.06 -29.30
N THR A 23 44.76 -31.02 -28.01
CA THR A 23 45.89 -30.86 -27.07
C THR A 23 46.36 -29.44 -26.73
N ALA A 24 45.93 -29.01 -25.52
CA ALA A 24 46.86 -28.47 -24.49
C ALA A 24 46.14 -28.44 -23.17
N ALA A 25 46.46 -29.37 -22.29
CA ALA A 25 46.25 -29.25 -20.85
C ALA A 25 47.29 -28.29 -20.30
N ALA A 26 46.87 -27.16 -19.69
CA ALA A 26 47.68 -26.42 -18.78
C ALA A 26 46.81 -25.50 -17.93
N ALA A 27 46.86 -25.72 -16.63
CA ALA A 27 46.58 -24.88 -15.49
C ALA A 27 45.94 -23.49 -15.76
N VAL A 28 44.63 -23.31 -15.40
CA VAL A 28 44.08 -22.02 -15.09
C VAL A 28 43.53 -22.08 -13.69
N THR A 29 44.32 -21.52 -12.81
CA THR A 29 43.96 -21.11 -11.43
C THR A 29 42.78 -20.14 -11.49
N GLY A 30 41.80 -20.43 -10.62
CA GLY A 30 40.66 -19.70 -10.17
C GLY A 30 40.42 -18.28 -10.64
N SER A 31 39.34 -18.14 -11.40
CA SER A 31 38.49 -16.97 -11.38
C SER A 31 37.08 -17.48 -11.09
N LEU A 32 36.71 -17.49 -9.82
CA LEU A 32 35.32 -17.64 -9.39
C LEU A 32 34.56 -16.43 -9.96
N ALA A 33 34.01 -16.58 -11.14
CA ALA A 33 32.96 -15.69 -11.61
C ALA A 33 31.82 -15.78 -10.58
N ALA A 34 31.62 -14.71 -9.83
CA ALA A 34 30.45 -14.54 -8.98
C ALA A 34 29.22 -14.53 -9.90
N TRP A 35 28.59 -15.67 -10.04
CA TRP A 35 27.22 -15.74 -10.50
C TRP A 35 26.39 -15.00 -9.48
N PRO A 36 25.48 -14.09 -9.89
CA PRO A 36 24.54 -13.53 -8.93
C PRO A 36 23.77 -14.74 -8.37
N THR A 37 24.00 -15.01 -7.09
CA THR A 37 23.16 -15.95 -6.35
C THR A 37 21.75 -15.37 -6.42
N LEU A 38 20.88 -16.03 -7.19
CA LEU A 38 19.44 -15.86 -7.01
C LEU A 38 19.16 -16.26 -5.56
N THR A 39 19.08 -15.25 -4.70
CA THR A 39 18.51 -15.43 -3.37
C THR A 39 17.04 -15.76 -3.62
N LEU A 40 16.68 -17.04 -3.54
CA LEU A 40 15.31 -17.46 -3.41
C LEU A 40 14.72 -16.65 -2.24
N ALA A 41 13.71 -15.83 -2.53
CA ALA A 41 13.00 -15.08 -1.51
C ALA A 41 12.60 -16.06 -0.41
N GLY A 42 13.21 -15.95 0.75
CA GLY A 42 12.97 -16.85 1.86
C GLY A 42 11.51 -16.71 2.29
N ALA A 43 10.83 -17.84 2.46
CA ALA A 43 9.55 -17.85 3.14
C ALA A 43 9.71 -17.17 4.51
N ALA A 44 8.79 -16.29 4.88
CA ALA A 44 8.84 -15.60 6.15
C ALA A 44 8.77 -16.64 7.30
N GLY A 45 9.83 -16.75 8.08
CA GLY A 45 9.90 -17.67 9.21
C GLY A 45 9.08 -17.19 10.42
N PRO A 46 8.85 -18.07 11.43
CA PRO A 46 8.28 -17.65 12.70
C PRO A 46 9.12 -16.51 13.30
N GLY A 47 8.50 -15.36 13.61
CA GLY A 47 9.20 -14.18 14.12
C GLY A 47 9.50 -13.08 13.11
N THR A 48 9.18 -13.25 11.83
CA THR A 48 9.37 -12.22 10.80
C THR A 48 8.39 -11.05 10.99
N ASN A 49 8.89 -9.83 10.84
CA ASN A 49 8.08 -8.61 10.90
C ASN A 49 7.10 -8.55 9.73
N ARG A 50 5.91 -8.00 9.96
CA ARG A 50 4.83 -7.85 8.99
C ARG A 50 4.51 -6.40 8.76
N LEU A 51 4.31 -6.02 7.50
CA LEU A 51 3.89 -4.68 7.10
C LEU A 51 2.52 -4.73 6.42
N VAL A 52 1.62 -3.87 6.84
CA VAL A 52 0.35 -3.66 6.13
C VAL A 52 0.28 -2.21 5.67
N LEU A 53 0.02 -2.01 4.39
CA LEU A 53 -0.27 -0.70 3.83
C LEU A 53 -1.76 -0.63 3.50
N VAL A 54 -2.45 0.39 4.04
CA VAL A 54 -3.84 0.71 3.72
C VAL A 54 -3.87 2.03 2.97
N ILE A 55 -4.30 2.02 1.72
CA ILE A 55 -4.43 3.21 0.88
C ILE A 55 -5.88 3.68 0.90
N LEU A 56 -6.09 4.90 1.36
CA LEU A 56 -7.39 5.57 1.41
C LEU A 56 -7.56 6.39 0.13
N ARG A 57 -8.26 5.86 -0.87
CA ARG A 57 -8.40 6.50 -2.18
C ARG A 57 -9.51 7.55 -2.20
N GLY A 58 -9.14 8.79 -2.50
CA GLY A 58 -10.05 9.92 -2.62
C GLY A 58 -9.70 11.12 -1.73
N GLY A 59 -8.50 11.18 -1.17
CA GLY A 59 -8.07 12.34 -0.39
C GLY A 59 -8.82 12.47 0.93
N LEU A 60 -8.43 11.70 1.95
CA LEU A 60 -9.04 11.76 3.28
C LEU A 60 -8.98 13.17 3.86
N ASP A 61 -10.11 13.67 4.38
CA ASP A 61 -10.13 14.87 5.23
C ASP A 61 -9.42 14.59 6.57
N GLY A 62 -8.13 14.93 6.62
CA GLY A 62 -7.30 14.71 7.80
C GLY A 62 -7.76 15.51 9.03
N LEU A 63 -8.27 16.72 8.82
CA LEU A 63 -8.83 17.55 9.90
C LEU A 63 -10.23 17.07 10.36
N GLY A 64 -10.94 16.33 9.51
CA GLY A 64 -12.17 15.63 9.88
C GLY A 64 -11.87 14.35 10.65
N ALA A 65 -10.87 13.56 10.22
CA ALA A 65 -10.49 12.30 10.86
C ALA A 65 -9.72 12.46 12.18
N ALA A 66 -8.79 13.43 12.21
CA ALA A 66 -7.97 13.76 13.39
C ALA A 66 -7.99 15.27 13.65
N PRO A 67 -9.09 15.82 14.18
CA PRO A 67 -9.27 17.25 14.36
C PRO A 67 -8.31 17.85 15.40
N ALA A 68 -7.73 19.01 15.03
CA ALA A 68 -6.86 19.79 15.92
C ALA A 68 -7.69 20.73 16.80
N ILE A 69 -8.57 20.19 17.64
CA ILE A 69 -9.56 20.92 18.43
C ILE A 69 -8.95 21.89 19.46
N GLY A 70 -7.66 21.72 19.81
CA GLY A 70 -6.91 22.62 20.68
C GLY A 70 -6.25 23.78 19.93
N ASP A 71 -6.27 23.80 18.60
CA ASP A 71 -5.82 24.94 17.82
C ASP A 71 -6.83 26.08 17.94
N PRO A 72 -6.39 27.32 18.34
CA PRO A 72 -7.31 28.44 18.57
C PRO A 72 -8.11 28.85 17.33
N ASP A 73 -7.59 28.58 16.15
CA ASP A 73 -8.24 28.90 14.87
C ASP A 73 -9.12 27.74 14.32
N PHE A 74 -9.12 26.57 14.95
CA PHE A 74 -9.82 25.38 14.43
C PHE A 74 -11.32 25.64 14.18
N ALA A 75 -12.05 26.17 15.17
CA ALA A 75 -13.49 26.38 15.03
C ALA A 75 -13.82 27.38 13.90
N ALA A 76 -13.08 28.49 13.83
CA ALA A 76 -13.26 29.51 12.78
C ALA A 76 -12.85 28.98 11.40
N ALA A 77 -11.79 28.18 11.33
CA ALA A 77 -11.25 27.63 10.09
C ALA A 77 -12.15 26.55 9.48
N ARG A 78 -12.74 25.71 10.33
CA ARG A 78 -13.57 24.56 9.92
C ARG A 78 -15.06 24.88 9.82
N GLY A 79 -15.52 25.93 10.52
CA GLY A 79 -16.95 26.28 10.56
C GLY A 79 -17.83 25.07 10.93
N PRO A 80 -18.88 24.75 10.14
CA PRO A 80 -19.76 23.61 10.40
C PRO A 80 -19.05 22.26 10.47
N LEU A 81 -17.93 22.06 9.77
CA LEU A 81 -17.13 20.83 9.81
C LEU A 81 -16.39 20.62 11.14
N GLY A 82 -16.27 21.67 11.96
CA GLY A 82 -15.74 21.58 13.31
C GLY A 82 -16.76 21.16 14.36
N GLN A 83 -18.01 20.96 13.96
CA GLN A 83 -19.11 20.53 14.84
C GLN A 83 -19.35 19.03 14.66
N PHE A 84 -19.12 18.26 15.71
CA PHE A 84 -19.29 16.82 15.69
C PHE A 84 -20.60 16.41 16.40
N ALA A 85 -21.26 15.36 15.92
CA ALA A 85 -22.50 14.84 16.52
C ALA A 85 -22.29 14.25 17.93
N ALA A 86 -21.07 13.84 18.23
CA ALA A 86 -20.62 13.43 19.56
C ALA A 86 -19.26 14.06 19.83
N PRO A 87 -18.83 14.20 21.10
CA PRO A 87 -17.52 14.75 21.40
C PRO A 87 -16.39 14.00 20.71
N PRO A 88 -15.44 14.69 20.07
CA PRO A 88 -14.23 14.07 19.53
C PRO A 88 -13.44 13.35 20.62
N LEU A 89 -12.81 12.23 20.23
CA LEU A 89 -12.06 11.37 21.13
C LEU A 89 -10.66 11.95 21.37
N ARG A 90 -10.43 12.63 22.48
CA ARG A 90 -9.17 13.32 22.78
C ARG A 90 -7.99 12.36 22.84
N VAL A 91 -6.88 12.78 22.19
CA VAL A 91 -5.59 12.09 22.21
C VAL A 91 -4.58 12.87 23.05
N ASP A 92 -4.52 14.19 22.84
CA ASP A 92 -3.67 15.12 23.58
C ASP A 92 -4.35 16.51 23.70
N PRO A 93 -3.70 17.55 24.26
CA PRO A 93 -4.31 18.88 24.38
C PRO A 93 -4.72 19.51 23.03
N THR A 94 -4.03 19.19 21.93
CA THR A 94 -4.26 19.76 20.60
C THR A 94 -5.17 18.90 19.74
N PHE A 95 -4.98 17.58 19.76
CA PHE A 95 -5.59 16.67 18.81
C PHE A 95 -6.61 15.72 19.43
N ALA A 96 -7.58 15.36 18.61
CA ALA A 96 -8.55 14.31 18.91
C ALA A 96 -8.74 13.44 17.66
N LEU A 97 -9.46 12.34 17.82
CA LEU A 97 -9.97 11.54 16.69
C LEU A 97 -11.47 11.81 16.50
N HIS A 98 -11.93 11.63 15.26
CA HIS A 98 -13.36 11.66 14.95
C HIS A 98 -14.13 10.65 15.82
N PRO A 99 -15.37 10.96 16.26
CA PRO A 99 -16.16 10.05 17.10
C PRO A 99 -16.38 8.65 16.52
N SER A 100 -16.25 8.48 15.22
CA SER A 100 -16.36 7.18 14.54
C SER A 100 -15.11 6.30 14.61
N LEU A 101 -14.00 6.77 15.17
CA LEU A 101 -12.71 6.04 15.26
C LEU A 101 -12.47 5.51 16.68
N VAL A 102 -13.44 4.76 17.21
CA VAL A 102 -13.46 4.27 18.60
C VAL A 102 -12.35 3.24 18.86
N GLU A 103 -12.21 2.27 17.94
CA GLU A 103 -11.21 1.20 18.06
C GLU A 103 -9.79 1.75 17.87
N LEU A 104 -9.61 2.66 16.91
CA LEU A 104 -8.34 3.34 16.72
C LEU A 104 -7.94 4.15 17.95
N HIS A 105 -8.91 4.87 18.58
CA HIS A 105 -8.66 5.60 19.81
C HIS A 105 -8.26 4.66 20.95
N ALA A 106 -8.92 3.51 21.08
CA ALA A 106 -8.53 2.49 22.05
C ALA A 106 -7.11 1.99 21.84
N MET A 107 -6.70 1.77 20.57
CA MET A 107 -5.32 1.39 20.20
C MET A 107 -4.31 2.51 20.53
N VAL A 108 -4.69 3.79 20.38
CA VAL A 108 -3.85 4.91 20.83
C VAL A 108 -3.65 4.85 22.34
N GLY A 109 -4.72 4.64 23.12
CA GLY A 109 -4.64 4.48 24.57
C GLY A 109 -3.77 3.31 25.02
N GLN A 110 -3.75 2.22 24.26
CA GLN A 110 -2.90 1.04 24.48
C GLN A 110 -1.47 1.21 23.97
N ARG A 111 -1.14 2.37 23.41
CA ARG A 111 0.15 2.67 22.77
C ARG A 111 0.48 1.76 21.57
N GLU A 112 -0.54 1.29 20.90
CA GLU A 112 -0.44 0.46 19.69
C GLU A 112 -0.75 1.27 18.42
N ALA A 113 -1.11 2.55 18.53
CA ALA A 113 -1.33 3.44 17.42
C ALA A 113 -0.72 4.82 17.65
N ALA A 114 -0.23 5.43 16.57
CA ALA A 114 0.25 6.82 16.52
C ALA A 114 -0.39 7.54 15.33
N ILE A 115 -0.52 8.84 15.42
CA ILE A 115 -1.07 9.72 14.41
C ILE A 115 0.07 10.61 13.91
N VAL A 116 0.31 10.69 12.59
CA VAL A 116 1.23 11.65 11.99
C VAL A 116 0.41 12.70 11.27
N HIS A 117 0.40 13.93 11.79
CA HIS A 117 -0.40 15.00 11.21
C HIS A 117 0.43 15.99 10.38
N ALA A 118 -0.23 16.82 9.58
CA ALA A 118 0.39 17.74 8.64
C ALA A 118 1.37 17.04 7.69
N VAL A 119 1.06 15.80 7.32
CA VAL A 119 1.85 14.94 6.43
C VAL A 119 1.32 15.01 5.00
N GLY A 120 2.20 14.85 4.03
CA GLY A 120 1.79 14.77 2.63
C GLY A 120 2.92 14.43 1.68
N LEU A 121 2.57 14.35 0.41
CA LEU A 121 3.49 14.08 -0.70
C LEU A 121 4.28 15.34 -1.10
N PRO A 122 5.40 15.19 -1.82
CA PRO A 122 6.06 16.34 -2.48
C PRO A 122 5.20 16.99 -3.58
N TYR A 123 4.26 16.23 -4.16
CA TYR A 123 3.30 16.68 -5.18
C TYR A 123 2.19 17.54 -4.57
N ARG A 124 1.81 18.65 -5.24
CA ARG A 124 0.89 19.68 -4.69
C ARG A 124 -0.30 20.02 -5.59
N GLU A 125 -0.44 19.38 -6.76
CA GLU A 125 -1.41 19.77 -7.80
C GLU A 125 -2.86 19.30 -7.52
N ARG A 126 -3.10 18.56 -6.45
CA ARG A 126 -4.45 18.11 -6.01
C ARG A 126 -5.21 17.25 -7.05
N SER A 127 -4.50 16.60 -7.97
CA SER A 127 -5.06 15.64 -8.92
C SER A 127 -4.98 14.23 -8.33
N HIS A 128 -6.11 13.54 -8.20
CA HIS A 128 -6.13 12.17 -7.67
C HIS A 128 -5.23 11.22 -8.44
N PHE A 129 -5.34 11.20 -9.77
CA PHE A 129 -4.58 10.27 -10.61
C PHE A 129 -3.08 10.48 -10.45
N ASP A 130 -2.65 11.72 -10.48
CA ASP A 130 -1.25 12.09 -10.40
C ASP A 130 -0.70 11.88 -8.98
N ALA A 131 -1.46 12.31 -7.96
CA ALA A 131 -1.06 12.12 -6.57
C ALA A 131 -0.98 10.63 -6.18
N GLN A 132 -1.90 9.79 -6.69
CA GLN A 132 -1.83 8.33 -6.51
C GLN A 132 -0.60 7.74 -7.17
N GLN A 133 -0.21 8.22 -8.36
CA GLN A 133 1.05 7.81 -9.00
C GLN A 133 2.26 8.14 -8.12
N VAL A 134 2.32 9.35 -7.54
CA VAL A 134 3.41 9.75 -6.65
C VAL A 134 3.37 8.96 -5.34
N LEU A 135 2.20 8.78 -4.72
CA LEU A 135 2.02 7.99 -3.50
C LEU A 135 2.55 6.57 -3.66
N GLU A 136 2.18 5.92 -4.75
CA GLU A 136 2.47 4.51 -4.97
C GLU A 136 3.86 4.28 -5.57
N SER A 137 4.33 5.17 -6.43
CA SER A 137 5.68 5.07 -6.98
C SER A 137 6.76 5.52 -5.98
N GLY A 138 6.43 6.40 -5.03
CA GLY A 138 7.40 6.99 -4.10
C GLY A 138 8.32 8.04 -4.74
N GLY A 139 8.03 8.43 -5.98
CA GLY A 139 8.73 9.50 -6.69
C GLY A 139 8.31 10.90 -6.23
N THR A 140 8.70 11.91 -7.01
CA THR A 140 8.37 13.31 -6.75
C THR A 140 7.37 13.86 -7.77
N ARG A 141 7.27 13.23 -8.92
CA ARG A 141 6.39 13.62 -10.03
C ARG A 141 5.58 12.44 -10.53
N PRO A 142 4.37 12.69 -11.06
CA PRO A 142 3.56 11.63 -11.68
C PRO A 142 4.29 10.97 -12.84
N TYR A 143 4.10 9.68 -13.01
CA TYR A 143 4.64 8.85 -14.11
C TYR A 143 6.17 8.85 -14.25
N GLU A 144 6.89 9.39 -13.28
CA GLU A 144 8.36 9.38 -13.23
C GLU A 144 8.92 7.96 -13.06
N LEU A 145 8.23 7.15 -12.27
CA LEU A 145 8.61 5.77 -11.97
C LEU A 145 7.47 4.82 -12.38
N SER A 146 7.83 3.73 -13.06
CA SER A 146 6.89 2.68 -13.48
C SER A 146 6.71 1.56 -12.45
N THR A 147 7.54 1.53 -11.40
CA THR A 147 7.50 0.55 -10.30
C THR A 147 7.11 1.20 -8.99
N GLY A 148 6.55 0.41 -8.06
CA GLY A 148 6.12 0.88 -6.76
C GLY A 148 7.22 0.83 -5.69
N TRP A 149 7.16 1.76 -4.72
CA TRP A 149 8.15 1.80 -3.64
C TRP A 149 8.14 0.54 -2.78
N LEU A 150 6.95 -0.04 -2.49
CA LEU A 150 6.87 -1.25 -1.68
C LEU A 150 7.36 -2.48 -2.45
N GLY A 151 7.09 -2.56 -3.76
CA GLY A 151 7.68 -3.60 -4.61
C GLY A 151 9.21 -3.56 -4.58
N ARG A 152 9.82 -2.36 -4.71
CA ARG A 152 11.28 -2.21 -4.58
C ARG A 152 11.78 -2.54 -3.18
N ALA A 153 11.06 -2.17 -2.14
CA ALA A 153 11.38 -2.50 -0.75
C ALA A 153 11.37 -4.02 -0.50
N LEU A 154 10.39 -4.73 -1.07
CA LEU A 154 10.29 -6.19 -0.95
C LEU A 154 11.45 -6.90 -1.68
N VAL A 155 11.86 -6.41 -2.85
CA VAL A 155 13.07 -6.91 -3.51
C VAL A 155 14.30 -6.71 -2.63
N ALA A 156 14.48 -5.51 -2.06
CA ALA A 156 15.62 -5.20 -1.20
C ALA A 156 15.67 -6.05 0.09
N SER A 157 14.51 -6.48 0.60
CA SER A 157 14.40 -7.34 1.79
C SER A 157 14.29 -8.84 1.48
N GLY A 158 14.23 -9.24 0.21
CA GLY A 158 14.02 -10.63 -0.19
C GLY A 158 12.66 -11.20 0.23
N SER A 159 11.63 -10.38 0.26
CA SER A 159 10.33 -10.68 0.87
C SER A 159 9.23 -10.77 -0.17
N LYS A 160 8.10 -11.42 0.23
CA LYS A 160 6.89 -11.54 -0.60
C LYS A 160 5.83 -10.53 -0.22
N GLY A 161 5.05 -10.11 -1.24
CA GLY A 161 3.91 -9.22 -1.07
C GLY A 161 2.58 -9.90 -1.38
N LEU A 162 1.50 -9.30 -0.87
CA LEU A 162 0.13 -9.69 -1.18
C LEU A 162 -0.70 -8.43 -1.46
N ALA A 163 -1.39 -8.40 -2.58
CA ALA A 163 -2.41 -7.40 -2.85
C ALA A 163 -3.80 -7.98 -2.54
N LEU A 164 -4.54 -7.35 -1.64
CA LEU A 164 -5.95 -7.68 -1.38
C LEU A 164 -6.82 -6.98 -2.43
N ASN A 165 -6.59 -7.32 -3.69
CA ASN A 165 -7.23 -6.73 -4.87
C ASN A 165 -7.23 -7.74 -6.02
N THR A 166 -8.02 -7.50 -7.07
CA THR A 166 -8.04 -8.29 -8.30
C THR A 166 -6.79 -8.09 -9.17
N THR A 167 -6.08 -6.98 -8.97
CA THR A 167 -4.85 -6.64 -9.73
C THR A 167 -3.76 -6.18 -8.79
N VAL A 168 -2.51 -6.29 -9.21
CA VAL A 168 -1.36 -5.76 -8.47
C VAL A 168 -1.36 -4.22 -8.58
N PRO A 169 -1.58 -3.46 -7.48
CA PRO A 169 -1.52 -2.00 -7.48
C PRO A 169 -0.09 -1.50 -7.77
N LEU A 170 0.04 -0.26 -8.24
CA LEU A 170 1.34 0.30 -8.61
C LEU A 170 2.36 0.19 -7.48
N VAL A 171 1.94 0.41 -6.24
CA VAL A 171 2.83 0.37 -5.06
C VAL A 171 3.61 -0.95 -4.92
N LEU A 172 3.06 -2.06 -5.42
CA LEU A 172 3.67 -3.39 -5.41
C LEU A 172 4.29 -3.80 -6.76
N ARG A 173 4.09 -3.03 -7.83
CA ARG A 173 4.64 -3.37 -9.16
C ARG A 173 6.16 -3.31 -9.17
N GLY A 174 6.76 -4.22 -9.95
CA GLY A 174 8.20 -4.36 -10.12
C GLY A 174 8.61 -5.83 -10.14
N HIS A 175 9.79 -6.12 -9.61
CA HIS A 175 10.38 -7.47 -9.62
C HIS A 175 10.09 -8.27 -8.34
N ALA A 176 9.29 -7.74 -7.42
CA ALA A 176 8.90 -8.46 -6.21
C ALA A 176 7.98 -9.64 -6.52
N ASP A 177 8.07 -10.70 -5.72
CA ASP A 177 7.10 -11.80 -5.74
C ASP A 177 5.82 -11.36 -5.05
N VAL A 178 4.75 -11.16 -5.80
CA VAL A 178 3.48 -10.60 -5.30
C VAL A 178 2.32 -11.46 -5.76
N ASP A 179 1.55 -11.94 -4.78
CA ASP A 179 0.29 -12.61 -5.01
C ASP A 179 -0.88 -11.61 -4.95
N THR A 180 -2.02 -11.97 -5.53
CA THR A 180 -3.27 -11.20 -5.44
C THR A 180 -4.37 -12.09 -4.89
N TRP A 181 -5.23 -11.49 -4.06
CA TRP A 181 -6.44 -12.14 -3.58
C TRP A 181 -7.60 -11.15 -3.54
N ALA A 182 -8.76 -11.57 -4.02
CA ALA A 182 -10.01 -10.82 -3.91
C ALA A 182 -11.18 -11.78 -3.70
N PRO A 183 -12.25 -11.36 -3.00
CA PRO A 183 -13.48 -12.14 -2.92
C PRO A 183 -14.01 -12.44 -4.33
N SER A 184 -14.34 -13.70 -4.60
CA SER A 184 -14.89 -14.12 -5.88
C SER A 184 -16.38 -14.46 -5.71
N VAL A 185 -17.19 -13.98 -6.63
CA VAL A 185 -18.60 -14.37 -6.78
C VAL A 185 -18.77 -15.52 -7.77
N LEU A 186 -17.70 -15.94 -8.42
CA LEU A 186 -17.72 -17.03 -9.37
C LEU A 186 -17.78 -18.37 -8.63
N PRO A 187 -18.51 -19.37 -9.14
CA PRO A 187 -18.50 -20.70 -8.61
C PRO A 187 -17.08 -21.31 -8.68
N ASP A 188 -16.83 -22.28 -7.83
CA ASP A 188 -15.57 -23.02 -7.88
C ASP A 188 -15.38 -23.67 -9.25
N PRO A 189 -14.16 -23.62 -9.82
CA PRO A 189 -13.87 -24.31 -11.05
C PRO A 189 -14.05 -25.82 -10.84
N SER A 190 -14.66 -26.50 -11.82
CA SER A 190 -14.80 -27.94 -11.76
C SER A 190 -13.44 -28.64 -11.73
N ALA A 191 -13.36 -29.82 -11.09
CA ALA A 191 -12.14 -30.60 -11.06
C ALA A 191 -11.62 -30.92 -12.48
N ASP A 192 -12.54 -31.14 -13.44
CA ASP A 192 -12.16 -31.35 -14.85
C ASP A 192 -11.47 -30.12 -15.45
N LEU A 193 -12.01 -28.91 -15.22
CA LEU A 193 -11.39 -27.67 -15.67
C LEU A 193 -9.98 -27.49 -15.09
N VAL A 194 -9.82 -27.73 -13.79
CA VAL A 194 -8.51 -27.62 -13.13
C VAL A 194 -7.53 -28.63 -13.74
N ALA A 195 -7.93 -29.89 -13.89
CA ALA A 195 -7.10 -30.92 -14.50
C ALA A 195 -6.72 -30.60 -15.97
N ARG A 196 -7.59 -29.93 -16.71
CA ARG A 196 -7.29 -29.48 -18.08
C ARG A 196 -6.25 -28.36 -18.07
N LEU A 197 -6.38 -27.37 -17.17
CA LEU A 197 -5.41 -26.30 -17.00
C LEU A 197 -4.04 -26.83 -16.59
N GLU A 198 -3.98 -27.79 -15.68
CA GLU A 198 -2.72 -28.46 -15.27
C GLU A 198 -2.02 -29.10 -16.47
N ARG A 199 -2.75 -29.83 -17.32
CA ARG A 199 -2.17 -30.42 -18.53
C ARG A 199 -1.72 -29.37 -19.53
N MET A 200 -2.48 -28.29 -19.71
CA MET A 200 -2.12 -27.21 -20.64
C MET A 200 -0.86 -26.45 -20.17
N TYR A 201 -0.71 -26.26 -18.87
CA TYR A 201 0.40 -25.50 -18.30
C TYR A 201 1.62 -26.36 -17.95
N ALA A 202 1.56 -27.69 -18.11
CA ALA A 202 2.66 -28.60 -17.80
C ALA A 202 3.97 -28.28 -18.55
N GLY A 203 3.87 -27.66 -19.74
CA GLY A 203 5.02 -27.23 -20.52
C GLY A 203 5.52 -25.82 -20.23
N ASP A 204 4.85 -25.07 -19.37
CA ASP A 204 5.21 -23.70 -19.00
C ASP A 204 5.37 -23.58 -17.47
N PRO A 205 6.61 -23.57 -16.94
CA PRO A 205 6.84 -23.52 -15.49
C PRO A 205 6.24 -22.29 -14.80
N ALA A 206 6.14 -21.15 -15.48
CA ALA A 206 5.59 -19.93 -14.91
C ALA A 206 4.08 -20.06 -14.71
N LEU A 207 3.37 -20.57 -15.73
CA LEU A 207 1.93 -20.81 -15.65
C LEU A 207 1.58 -21.94 -14.67
N ALA A 208 2.36 -23.02 -14.64
CA ALA A 208 2.18 -24.11 -13.70
C ALA A 208 2.33 -23.61 -12.23
N THR A 209 3.36 -22.81 -11.97
CA THR A 209 3.59 -22.20 -10.65
C THR A 209 2.45 -21.23 -10.28
N ALA A 210 1.98 -20.43 -11.22
CA ALA A 210 0.86 -19.50 -10.98
C ALA A 210 -0.44 -20.24 -10.65
N LEU A 211 -0.74 -21.34 -11.37
CA LEU A 211 -1.92 -22.17 -11.10
C LEU A 211 -1.84 -22.82 -9.72
N GLU A 212 -0.69 -23.37 -9.36
CA GLU A 212 -0.48 -23.96 -8.03
C GLU A 212 -0.65 -22.94 -6.91
N ARG A 213 -0.08 -21.75 -7.03
CA ARG A 213 -0.28 -20.63 -6.09
C ARG A 213 -1.75 -20.25 -5.96
N ALA A 214 -2.47 -20.12 -7.08
CA ALA A 214 -3.90 -19.81 -7.07
C ALA A 214 -4.71 -20.88 -6.33
N ARG A 215 -4.34 -22.16 -6.47
CA ARG A 215 -4.97 -23.28 -5.72
C ARG A 215 -4.68 -23.20 -4.23
N GLN A 216 -3.43 -22.91 -3.85
CA GLN A 216 -3.04 -22.76 -2.44
C GLN A 216 -3.79 -21.61 -1.78
N LEU A 217 -3.78 -20.43 -2.39
CA LEU A 217 -4.52 -19.25 -1.90
C LEU A 217 -6.02 -19.52 -1.74
N ARG A 218 -6.58 -20.39 -2.61
CA ARG A 218 -7.98 -20.78 -2.54
C ARG A 218 -8.24 -21.83 -1.47
N ALA A 219 -7.36 -22.82 -1.32
CA ALA A 219 -7.45 -23.85 -0.28
C ALA A 219 -7.35 -23.25 1.12
N ASP A 220 -6.50 -22.24 1.29
CA ASP A 220 -6.33 -21.47 2.53
C ASP A 220 -7.52 -20.52 2.80
N SER A 221 -8.54 -20.49 1.92
CA SER A 221 -9.68 -19.58 1.98
C SER A 221 -11.04 -20.27 1.78
N PRO A 222 -11.42 -21.29 2.57
CA PRO A 222 -12.64 -22.06 2.32
C PRO A 222 -13.95 -21.30 2.48
N MET A 223 -13.94 -20.06 3.02
CA MET A 223 -15.15 -19.29 3.35
C MET A 223 -15.50 -18.18 2.35
N ALA A 224 -14.80 -18.05 1.22
CA ALA A 224 -15.00 -16.94 0.29
C ALA A 224 -16.35 -16.97 -0.47
N THR A 225 -17.13 -18.03 -0.38
CA THR A 225 -18.37 -18.22 -1.14
C THR A 225 -19.65 -17.78 -0.42
N GLN A 226 -19.63 -17.50 0.88
CA GLN A 226 -20.85 -17.23 1.64
C GLN A 226 -21.21 -15.74 1.79
N ASP A 227 -20.25 -14.81 1.64
CA ASP A 227 -20.51 -13.37 1.85
C ASP A 227 -20.53 -12.54 0.55
N ALA A 228 -20.43 -13.17 -0.60
CA ALA A 228 -20.47 -12.48 -1.89
C ALA A 228 -21.92 -12.28 -2.35
N ALA A 229 -22.51 -11.13 -2.02
CA ALA A 229 -23.76 -10.71 -2.63
C ALA A 229 -23.62 -10.62 -4.17
N PRO A 230 -24.66 -10.98 -4.96
CA PRO A 230 -24.58 -11.02 -6.41
C PRO A 230 -24.16 -9.68 -7.00
N ALA A 231 -23.28 -9.73 -8.00
CA ALA A 231 -22.79 -8.58 -8.74
C ALA A 231 -23.93 -7.96 -9.58
N GLY A 232 -24.68 -7.07 -8.96
CA GLY A 232 -25.60 -6.17 -9.63
C GLY A 232 -25.06 -4.76 -9.54
N MET A 233 -24.68 -4.17 -10.67
CA MET A 233 -24.32 -2.78 -10.94
C MET A 233 -23.39 -2.11 -9.92
N ALA A 234 -22.27 -1.63 -10.42
CA ALA A 234 -21.26 -0.86 -9.69
C ALA A 234 -21.88 0.36 -9.00
N ALA A 235 -22.24 0.20 -7.73
CA ALA A 235 -22.43 1.34 -6.85
C ALA A 235 -21.04 1.96 -6.63
N SER A 236 -20.90 3.23 -6.90
CA SER A 236 -19.66 4.02 -6.80
C SER A 236 -19.26 4.31 -5.34
N GLY A 237 -19.35 3.32 -4.44
CA GLY A 237 -18.94 3.42 -3.04
C GLY A 237 -18.54 2.06 -2.45
N PRO A 238 -17.73 2.06 -1.37
CA PRO A 238 -17.34 0.83 -0.71
C PRO A 238 -18.58 0.13 -0.13
N ARG A 239 -18.73 -1.17 -0.45
CA ARG A 239 -19.81 -1.98 0.12
C ARG A 239 -19.61 -2.09 1.63
N PRO A 240 -20.70 -1.93 2.45
CA PRO A 240 -20.62 -2.15 3.88
C PRO A 240 -19.99 -3.51 4.20
N GLY A 241 -18.97 -3.53 5.08
CA GLY A 241 -18.28 -4.74 5.50
C GLY A 241 -17.20 -5.27 4.54
N ALA A 242 -17.07 -4.76 3.31
CA ALA A 242 -16.06 -5.23 2.36
C ALA A 242 -14.63 -5.07 2.91
N PHE A 243 -14.31 -3.90 3.50
CA PHE A 243 -13.00 -3.67 4.08
C PHE A 243 -12.71 -4.55 5.30
N VAL A 244 -13.73 -4.85 6.12
CA VAL A 244 -13.61 -5.80 7.25
C VAL A 244 -13.24 -7.20 6.74
N THR A 245 -13.89 -7.66 5.65
CA THR A 245 -13.59 -8.94 5.03
C THR A 245 -12.16 -8.99 4.50
N LEU A 246 -11.71 -7.95 3.77
CA LEU A 246 -10.32 -7.84 3.30
C LEU A 246 -9.33 -7.84 4.47
N SER A 247 -9.62 -7.11 5.55
CA SER A 247 -8.78 -7.03 6.75
C SER A 247 -8.62 -8.37 7.45
N ARG A 248 -9.70 -9.15 7.59
CA ARG A 248 -9.64 -10.52 8.15
C ARG A 248 -8.77 -11.43 7.27
N ARG A 249 -8.96 -11.38 5.96
CA ARG A 249 -8.15 -12.17 5.03
C ARG A 249 -6.69 -11.78 5.04
N ALA A 250 -6.39 -10.49 5.09
CA ALA A 250 -5.01 -10.03 5.27
C ALA A 250 -4.37 -10.62 6.53
N ALA A 251 -5.11 -10.62 7.65
CA ALA A 251 -4.64 -11.20 8.90
C ALA A 251 -4.35 -12.70 8.77
N GLU A 252 -5.25 -13.47 8.16
CA GLU A 252 -5.08 -14.91 7.95
C GLU A 252 -3.84 -15.23 7.11
N PHE A 253 -3.62 -14.53 5.99
CA PHE A 253 -2.43 -14.73 5.16
C PHE A 253 -1.14 -14.32 5.86
N LEU A 254 -1.16 -13.18 6.57
CA LEU A 254 0.00 -12.68 7.29
C LEU A 254 0.35 -13.52 8.53
N ALA A 255 -0.61 -14.21 9.14
CA ALA A 255 -0.39 -15.10 10.28
C ALA A 255 0.32 -16.40 9.88
N GLN A 256 0.22 -16.84 8.63
CA GLN A 256 0.86 -18.07 8.15
C GLN A 256 2.38 -18.01 8.31
N ALA A 257 2.99 -19.13 8.70
CA ALA A 257 4.44 -19.23 8.88
C ALA A 257 5.23 -18.87 7.61
N ASN A 258 4.72 -19.27 6.44
CA ASN A 258 5.30 -18.97 5.13
C ASN A 258 4.52 -17.89 4.37
N GLY A 259 3.68 -17.13 5.07
CA GLY A 259 2.85 -16.08 4.49
C GLY A 259 3.65 -14.88 3.99
N PRO A 260 2.99 -13.96 3.28
CA PRO A 260 3.62 -12.75 2.77
C PRO A 260 4.13 -11.87 3.93
N GLN A 261 5.20 -11.12 3.69
CA GLN A 261 5.73 -10.18 4.67
C GLN A 261 5.00 -8.83 4.60
N ALA A 262 4.49 -8.46 3.44
CA ALA A 262 3.70 -7.26 3.29
C ALA A 262 2.35 -7.53 2.64
N ALA A 263 1.31 -6.81 3.08
CA ALA A 263 -0.01 -6.81 2.47
C ALA A 263 -0.45 -5.38 2.14
N VAL A 264 -1.14 -5.21 1.00
CA VAL A 264 -1.72 -3.93 0.59
C VAL A 264 -3.23 -4.08 0.49
N LEU A 265 -3.94 -3.18 1.18
CA LEU A 265 -5.38 -3.04 1.17
C LEU A 265 -5.75 -1.64 0.65
N GLU A 266 -6.90 -1.54 0.01
CA GLU A 266 -7.42 -0.27 -0.47
C GLU A 266 -8.86 -0.08 -0.01
N ILE A 267 -9.21 1.16 0.30
CA ILE A 267 -10.58 1.58 0.60
C ILE A 267 -10.83 2.92 -0.05
N GLY A 268 -11.85 2.99 -0.91
CA GLY A 268 -12.26 4.20 -1.61
C GLY A 268 -13.37 4.96 -0.89
N GLY A 269 -13.84 6.05 -1.53
CA GLY A 269 -14.97 6.83 -1.04
C GLY A 269 -14.59 8.02 -0.16
N TRP A 270 -13.31 8.43 -0.17
CA TRP A 270 -12.82 9.55 0.64
C TRP A 270 -12.94 10.90 -0.04
N ASP A 271 -13.37 10.94 -1.30
CA ASP A 271 -13.60 12.19 -2.05
C ASP A 271 -14.95 12.84 -1.65
N THR A 272 -14.98 13.33 -0.40
CA THR A 272 -16.20 13.77 0.28
C THR A 272 -16.49 15.25 0.04
N HIS A 273 -16.91 15.60 -1.17
CA HIS A 273 -17.26 16.98 -1.54
C HIS A 273 -18.57 17.48 -0.93
N ALA A 274 -19.39 16.61 -0.34
CA ALA A 274 -20.69 16.99 0.21
C ALA A 274 -21.03 16.23 1.49
N ASN A 275 -21.91 16.81 2.31
CA ASN A 275 -22.55 16.17 3.47
C ASN A 275 -21.59 15.58 4.52
N GLN A 276 -20.38 16.15 4.68
CA GLN A 276 -19.43 15.70 5.71
C GLN A 276 -19.92 15.98 7.14
N THR A 277 -20.76 17.01 7.33
CA THR A 277 -21.32 17.35 8.63
C THR A 277 -22.39 16.35 9.11
N ASN A 278 -22.93 15.52 8.23
CA ASN A 278 -23.92 14.52 8.58
C ASN A 278 -23.25 13.35 9.34
N PRO A 279 -23.71 12.99 10.56
CA PRO A 279 -23.15 11.90 11.36
C PRO A 279 -23.26 10.52 10.67
N ASN A 280 -24.15 10.38 9.69
CA ASN A 280 -24.28 9.21 8.82
C ASN A 280 -23.81 9.51 7.39
N GLY A 281 -23.15 10.63 7.17
CA GLY A 281 -22.62 11.04 5.88
C GLY A 281 -21.38 10.22 5.44
N PRO A 282 -20.88 10.52 4.24
CA PRO A 282 -19.84 9.69 3.62
C PRO A 282 -18.54 9.64 4.46
N LEU A 283 -18.10 10.75 5.06
CA LEU A 283 -16.89 10.76 5.87
C LEU A 283 -17.04 9.88 7.11
N ALA A 284 -18.11 10.08 7.90
CA ALA A 284 -18.34 9.33 9.12
C ALA A 284 -18.58 7.83 8.84
N ALA A 285 -19.26 7.50 7.76
CA ALA A 285 -19.46 6.11 7.31
C ALA A 285 -18.14 5.46 6.90
N GLY A 286 -17.32 6.16 6.12
CA GLY A 286 -15.99 5.69 5.73
C GLY A 286 -15.08 5.46 6.93
N LEU A 287 -15.03 6.41 7.88
CA LEU A 287 -14.24 6.29 9.11
C LEU A 287 -14.69 5.10 9.97
N ARG A 288 -15.99 4.85 10.10
CA ARG A 288 -16.50 3.64 10.81
C ARG A 288 -16.04 2.35 10.13
N GLN A 289 -16.08 2.29 8.79
CA GLN A 289 -15.61 1.10 8.06
C GLN A 289 -14.11 0.89 8.21
N LEU A 290 -13.33 1.97 8.15
CA LEU A 290 -11.89 1.92 8.40
C LEU A 290 -11.62 1.40 9.82
N ASP A 291 -12.29 1.95 10.82
CA ASP A 291 -12.13 1.60 12.22
C ASP A 291 -12.41 0.12 12.49
N LEU A 292 -13.55 -0.38 12.01
CA LEU A 292 -13.94 -1.80 12.13
C LEU A 292 -12.98 -2.73 11.37
N GLY A 293 -12.49 -2.32 10.20
CA GLY A 293 -11.51 -3.11 9.46
C GLY A 293 -10.15 -3.18 10.16
N LEU A 294 -9.67 -2.07 10.71
CA LEU A 294 -8.43 -2.04 11.49
C LEU A 294 -8.55 -2.88 12.77
N ALA A 295 -9.71 -2.84 13.45
CA ALA A 295 -9.99 -3.71 14.60
C ALA A 295 -9.99 -5.20 14.22
N ALA A 296 -10.60 -5.55 13.08
CA ALA A 296 -10.62 -6.92 12.58
C ALA A 296 -9.21 -7.43 12.20
N LEU A 297 -8.40 -6.58 11.57
CA LEU A 297 -6.99 -6.89 11.26
C LEU A 297 -6.19 -7.15 12.55
N ARG A 298 -6.34 -6.26 13.53
CA ARG A 298 -5.69 -6.41 14.85
C ARG A 298 -6.09 -7.72 15.51
N ALA A 299 -7.38 -7.99 15.60
CA ALA A 299 -7.90 -9.20 16.25
C ALA A 299 -7.36 -10.47 15.59
N GLY A 300 -7.36 -10.56 14.26
CA GLY A 300 -6.83 -11.71 13.54
C GLY A 300 -5.32 -11.92 13.75
N LEU A 301 -4.53 -10.84 13.71
CA LEU A 301 -3.07 -10.94 13.92
C LEU A 301 -2.68 -11.13 15.40
N ALA A 302 -3.52 -10.71 16.35
CA ALA A 302 -3.27 -10.88 17.76
C ALA A 302 -3.43 -12.35 18.21
N ALA A 303 -4.33 -13.08 17.57
CA ALA A 303 -4.61 -14.50 17.90
C ALA A 303 -3.35 -15.38 17.84
N ASP A 304 -2.47 -15.10 16.86
CA ASP A 304 -1.21 -15.85 16.64
C ASP A 304 0.03 -15.07 17.10
N GLY A 305 -0.15 -13.98 17.86
CA GLY A 305 0.93 -13.12 18.34
C GLY A 305 1.67 -12.36 17.22
N ALA A 306 1.18 -12.39 15.99
CA ALA A 306 1.76 -11.67 14.86
C ALA A 306 1.60 -10.15 15.00
N TRP A 307 0.58 -9.66 15.71
CA TRP A 307 0.34 -8.24 15.94
C TRP A 307 1.54 -7.53 16.55
N GLN A 308 2.25 -8.18 17.49
CA GLN A 308 3.43 -7.59 18.14
C GLN A 308 4.58 -7.28 17.16
N ARG A 309 4.60 -7.97 16.02
CA ARG A 309 5.59 -7.82 14.95
C ARG A 309 4.99 -7.19 13.69
N THR A 310 3.85 -6.55 13.83
CA THR A 310 3.16 -5.90 12.70
C THR A 310 3.25 -4.38 12.82
N ALA A 311 3.53 -3.74 11.69
CA ALA A 311 3.32 -2.32 11.48
C ALA A 311 2.26 -2.13 10.38
N VAL A 312 1.25 -1.34 10.66
CA VAL A 312 0.20 -0.94 9.70
C VAL A 312 0.37 0.53 9.41
N VAL A 313 0.42 0.91 8.15
CA VAL A 313 0.50 2.31 7.69
C VAL A 313 -0.76 2.63 6.89
N VAL A 314 -1.52 3.62 7.33
CA VAL A 314 -2.75 4.07 6.67
C VAL A 314 -2.50 5.46 6.11
N VAL A 315 -2.65 5.64 4.80
CA VAL A 315 -2.30 6.86 4.08
C VAL A 315 -3.31 7.19 2.99
N SER A 316 -3.39 8.46 2.61
CA SER A 316 -4.13 8.93 1.45
C SER A 316 -3.21 9.73 0.52
N GLU A 317 -3.59 9.90 -0.73
CA GLU A 317 -2.81 10.59 -1.76
C GLU A 317 -2.62 12.09 -1.48
N PHE A 318 -3.59 12.73 -0.81
CA PHE A 318 -3.49 14.11 -0.31
C PHE A 318 -4.56 14.35 0.77
N GLY A 319 -4.53 15.51 1.41
CA GLY A 319 -5.57 15.97 2.33
C GLY A 319 -6.64 16.81 1.64
N ARG A 320 -7.49 17.44 2.43
CA ARG A 320 -8.61 18.27 1.95
C ARG A 320 -8.38 19.73 2.35
N GLU A 321 -9.07 20.63 1.65
CA GLU A 321 -9.10 22.04 2.02
C GLU A 321 -9.54 22.22 3.48
N VAL A 322 -8.96 23.21 4.16
CA VAL A 322 -9.29 23.48 5.56
C VAL A 322 -10.74 23.95 5.72
N ALA A 323 -11.19 24.82 4.83
CA ALA A 323 -12.53 25.39 4.91
C ALA A 323 -13.62 24.45 4.37
N VAL A 324 -14.83 24.65 4.85
CA VAL A 324 -16.04 24.02 4.30
C VAL A 324 -16.35 24.62 2.91
N ASN A 325 -16.80 23.78 1.98
CA ASN A 325 -17.31 24.21 0.69
C ASN A 325 -18.83 24.47 0.71
N GLY A 326 -19.40 24.87 -0.43
CA GLY A 326 -20.82 25.20 -0.55
C GLY A 326 -21.81 24.05 -0.37
N THR A 327 -21.33 22.80 -0.33
CA THR A 327 -22.14 21.58 -0.21
C THR A 327 -21.92 20.86 1.15
N LEU A 328 -21.36 21.57 2.14
CA LEU A 328 -21.04 21.03 3.46
C LEU A 328 -20.06 19.85 3.41
N GLY A 329 -19.13 19.89 2.46
CA GLY A 329 -18.00 19.00 2.32
C GLY A 329 -16.70 19.80 2.23
N THR A 330 -15.69 19.21 1.60
CA THR A 330 -14.37 19.85 1.38
C THR A 330 -13.92 19.63 -0.05
N ASP A 331 -13.20 20.61 -0.59
CA ASP A 331 -12.49 20.44 -1.86
C ASP A 331 -11.11 19.83 -1.63
N HIS A 332 -10.40 19.47 -2.73
CA HIS A 332 -9.06 18.89 -2.65
C HIS A 332 -8.08 19.84 -1.99
N GLY A 333 -7.21 19.32 -1.15
CA GLY A 333 -6.15 20.05 -0.47
C GLY A 333 -4.81 19.35 -0.55
N THR A 334 -3.89 19.69 0.34
CA THR A 334 -2.53 19.14 0.30
C THR A 334 -2.16 18.35 1.57
N GLY A 335 -2.04 19.02 2.72
CA GLY A 335 -1.68 18.38 3.98
C GLY A 335 -2.80 17.51 4.55
N GLY A 336 -2.46 16.33 5.03
CA GLY A 336 -3.38 15.35 5.58
C GLY A 336 -2.86 14.71 6.87
N VAL A 337 -3.30 13.49 7.09
CA VAL A 337 -2.95 12.66 8.25
C VAL A 337 -2.57 11.25 7.77
N ALA A 338 -1.63 10.63 8.46
CA ALA A 338 -1.35 9.21 8.38
C ALA A 338 -1.55 8.56 9.75
N PHE A 339 -2.03 7.31 9.76
CA PHE A 339 -2.12 6.52 10.99
C PHE A 339 -1.14 5.36 10.92
N LEU A 340 -0.45 5.13 12.04
CA LEU A 340 0.42 3.97 12.22
C LEU A 340 -0.14 3.13 13.35
N LEU A 341 -0.28 1.82 13.12
CA LEU A 341 -0.80 0.89 14.10
C LEU A 341 0.07 -0.37 14.16
N GLY A 342 -0.01 -1.11 15.26
CA GLY A 342 0.67 -2.38 15.44
C GLY A 342 1.44 -2.45 16.73
N GLY A 343 1.73 -3.66 17.19
CA GLY A 343 2.54 -3.86 18.39
C GLY A 343 3.98 -3.35 18.24
N ALA A 344 4.49 -3.26 17.01
CA ALA A 344 5.80 -2.68 16.72
C ALA A 344 5.82 -1.15 16.79
N VAL A 345 4.66 -0.46 16.81
CA VAL A 345 4.58 1.01 16.76
C VAL A 345 4.82 1.63 18.12
N GLN A 346 5.59 2.71 18.15
CA GLN A 346 5.73 3.57 19.32
C GLN A 346 4.52 4.52 19.43
N GLY A 347 3.38 3.97 19.81
CA GLY A 347 2.10 4.65 19.83
C GLY A 347 1.80 5.47 21.09
N GLY A 348 0.53 5.91 21.21
CA GLY A 348 0.04 6.74 22.32
C GLY A 348 0.32 8.23 22.13
N ARG A 349 0.56 8.69 20.88
CA ARG A 349 0.98 10.08 20.60
C ARG A 349 0.54 10.56 19.23
N VAL A 350 0.49 11.89 19.09
CA VAL A 350 0.48 12.56 17.80
C VAL A 350 1.89 13.08 17.49
N VAL A 351 2.36 12.81 16.29
CA VAL A 351 3.62 13.31 15.75
C VAL A 351 3.27 14.39 14.71
N ALA A 352 3.56 15.62 15.00
CA ALA A 352 3.28 16.75 14.12
C ALA A 352 4.26 17.90 14.40
N ASP A 353 4.83 18.47 13.38
CA ASP A 353 5.32 19.84 13.38
C ASP A 353 4.12 20.70 12.96
N TRP A 354 3.31 21.09 13.97
CA TRP A 354 1.99 21.64 13.71
C TRP A 354 2.08 23.10 13.22
N PRO A 355 1.63 23.41 11.98
CA PRO A 355 1.79 24.74 11.42
C PRO A 355 0.75 25.75 11.92
N GLY A 356 -0.35 25.27 12.55
CA GLY A 356 -1.52 26.09 12.88
C GLY A 356 -2.52 26.23 11.74
N LEU A 357 -3.70 26.77 12.06
CA LEU A 357 -4.82 26.94 11.13
C LEU A 357 -5.17 28.40 10.82
N ALA A 358 -4.43 29.39 11.32
CA ALA A 358 -4.59 30.77 10.91
C ALA A 358 -4.34 30.89 9.39
N LYS A 359 -5.08 31.78 8.70
CA LYS A 359 -5.02 31.91 7.24
C LYS A 359 -3.59 32.07 6.69
N GLY A 360 -2.73 32.82 7.40
CA GLY A 360 -1.34 33.03 7.00
C GLY A 360 -0.43 31.79 7.21
N GLN A 361 -0.85 30.82 8.00
CA GLN A 361 -0.12 29.58 8.26
C GLN A 361 -0.46 28.47 7.25
N ARG A 362 -1.59 28.61 6.53
CA ARG A 362 -2.02 27.66 5.53
C ARG A 362 -1.18 27.76 4.25
N TYR A 363 -1.08 26.68 3.55
CA TYR A 363 -0.52 26.68 2.20
C TYR A 363 -1.50 27.39 1.25
N GLU A 364 -1.02 28.39 0.53
CA GLU A 364 -1.83 29.29 -0.32
C GLU A 364 -3.02 29.96 0.43
N GLY A 365 -2.94 30.10 1.75
CA GLY A 365 -4.01 30.63 2.57
C GLY A 365 -5.25 29.72 2.69
N ARG A 366 -5.16 28.48 2.23
CA ARG A 366 -6.26 27.56 1.95
C ARG A 366 -6.08 26.18 2.60
N ASP A 367 -5.01 25.47 2.28
CA ASP A 367 -4.81 24.09 2.69
C ASP A 367 -3.97 23.97 3.97
N LEU A 368 -4.11 22.87 4.69
CA LEU A 368 -3.16 22.52 5.74
C LEU A 368 -1.74 22.44 5.13
N ARG A 369 -0.81 23.22 5.69
CA ARG A 369 0.58 23.20 5.24
C ARG A 369 1.21 21.86 5.59
N ILE A 370 1.84 21.20 4.63
CA ILE A 370 2.63 20.00 4.87
C ILE A 370 3.95 20.41 5.53
N THR A 371 4.21 19.87 6.71
CA THR A 371 5.47 20.01 7.46
C THR A 371 6.24 18.71 7.50
N THR A 372 5.57 17.57 7.26
CA THR A 372 6.16 16.24 7.22
C THR A 372 6.01 15.64 5.83
N ASP A 373 7.13 15.27 5.18
CA ASP A 373 7.11 14.48 3.96
C ASP A 373 6.70 13.03 4.28
N LEU A 374 5.70 12.50 3.57
CA LEU A 374 5.23 11.13 3.80
C LEU A 374 6.35 10.09 3.63
N ARG A 375 7.33 10.36 2.77
CA ARG A 375 8.50 9.47 2.61
C ARG A 375 9.33 9.36 3.89
N ALA A 376 9.33 10.38 4.77
CA ALA A 376 9.99 10.29 6.08
C ALA A 376 9.33 9.24 6.97
N VAL A 377 8.00 9.16 6.95
CA VAL A 377 7.22 8.12 7.66
C VAL A 377 7.55 6.74 7.09
N LEU A 378 7.46 6.59 5.76
CA LEU A 378 7.68 5.32 5.08
C LEU A 378 9.12 4.82 5.24
N LYS A 379 10.12 5.69 5.11
CA LYS A 379 11.54 5.35 5.32
C LYS A 379 11.80 4.90 6.76
N GLY A 380 11.19 5.57 7.76
CA GLY A 380 11.28 5.14 9.15
C GLY A 380 10.73 3.74 9.36
N VAL A 381 9.52 3.48 8.84
CA VAL A 381 8.91 2.15 8.93
C VAL A 381 9.75 1.09 8.21
N LEU A 382 10.16 1.33 6.97
CA LEU A 382 10.92 0.33 6.20
C LEU A 382 12.31 0.06 6.76
N GLY A 383 13.00 1.10 7.23
CA GLY A 383 14.32 0.96 7.84
C GLY A 383 14.28 0.21 9.16
N ASP A 384 13.38 0.63 10.06
CA ASP A 384 13.30 0.06 11.40
C ASP A 384 12.59 -1.30 11.43
N HIS A 385 11.63 -1.53 10.56
CA HIS A 385 10.79 -2.74 10.58
C HIS A 385 11.27 -3.83 9.61
N LEU A 386 11.52 -3.48 8.35
CA LEU A 386 11.99 -4.43 7.34
C LEU A 386 13.52 -4.48 7.25
N LYS A 387 14.23 -3.70 8.10
CA LYS A 387 15.70 -3.65 8.16
C LYS A 387 16.35 -3.29 6.82
N ILE A 388 15.69 -2.46 6.02
CA ILE A 388 16.23 -1.99 4.75
C ILE A 388 17.28 -0.89 5.02
N ALA A 389 18.46 -1.05 4.46
CA ALA A 389 19.56 -0.10 4.65
C ALA A 389 19.19 1.29 4.11
N SER A 390 19.59 2.35 4.83
CA SER A 390 19.30 3.75 4.45
C SER A 390 19.73 4.07 3.02
N ARG A 391 20.87 3.54 2.56
CA ARG A 391 21.35 3.74 1.19
C ARG A 391 20.33 3.19 0.15
N SER A 392 19.80 2.00 0.37
CA SER A 392 18.76 1.43 -0.53
C SER A 392 17.45 2.20 -0.44
N LEU A 393 17.08 2.68 0.76
CA LEU A 393 15.90 3.54 0.92
C LEU A 393 16.03 4.84 0.12
N ASP A 394 17.22 5.45 0.10
CA ASP A 394 17.47 6.75 -0.53
C ASP A 394 17.65 6.67 -2.05
N ALA A 395 18.25 5.57 -2.54
CA ALA A 395 18.64 5.43 -3.94
C ALA A 395 17.66 4.57 -4.76
N GLU A 396 17.11 3.51 -4.14
CA GLU A 396 16.32 2.50 -4.85
C GLU A 396 14.83 2.60 -4.50
N VAL A 397 14.48 2.64 -3.21
CA VAL A 397 13.09 2.62 -2.75
C VAL A 397 12.40 3.98 -2.96
N PHE A 398 13.06 5.07 -2.59
CA PHE A 398 12.59 6.44 -2.78
C PHE A 398 13.70 7.27 -3.45
N PRO A 399 13.88 7.17 -4.77
CA PRO A 399 14.88 7.98 -5.47
C PRO A 399 14.75 9.48 -5.13
N ASP A 400 15.87 10.18 -5.12
CA ASP A 400 15.97 11.61 -4.80
C ASP A 400 15.47 12.01 -3.41
N SER A 401 15.42 11.06 -2.46
CA SER A 401 14.96 11.30 -1.09
C SER A 401 16.05 11.37 -0.03
N ALA A 402 17.34 11.45 -0.38
CA ALA A 402 18.44 11.45 0.58
C ALA A 402 18.36 12.59 1.63
N LYS A 403 17.72 13.71 1.29
CA LYS A 403 17.48 14.83 2.22
C LYS A 403 16.28 14.60 3.15
N VAL A 404 15.42 13.63 2.86
CA VAL A 404 14.24 13.29 3.66
C VAL A 404 14.66 12.34 4.77
N ARG A 405 14.77 12.86 5.99
CA ARG A 405 15.20 12.08 7.15
C ARG A 405 14.07 11.14 7.62
N PRO A 406 14.36 9.85 7.90
CA PRO A 406 13.38 8.92 8.46
C PRO A 406 12.85 9.40 9.80
N LEU A 407 11.56 9.23 10.05
CA LEU A 407 10.96 9.43 11.37
C LEU A 407 11.07 8.17 12.21
N GLN A 408 11.40 8.33 13.50
CA GLN A 408 11.42 7.24 14.47
C GLN A 408 10.00 7.01 15.02
N LEU A 409 9.34 5.99 14.50
CA LEU A 409 7.93 5.70 14.78
C LEU A 409 7.73 4.30 15.37
N LEU A 410 8.76 3.47 15.36
CA LEU A 410 8.70 2.10 15.85
C LEU A 410 9.47 1.94 17.18
N ARG A 411 9.11 0.91 17.91
CA ARG A 411 9.86 0.47 19.09
C ARG A 411 11.17 -0.15 18.62
N GLY A 412 12.25 0.22 19.27
CA GLY A 412 13.58 -0.34 18.99
C GLY A 412 13.69 -1.81 19.40
#